data_72f0a3dff7b0ec4d61d8d8ccdc29cd99
#
_entry.id   72f0a3dff7b0ec4d61d8d8ccdc29cd99
#
_cell.length_a   1.000
_cell.length_b   1.000
_cell.length_c   1.000
_cell.angle_alpha   90.00
_cell.angle_beta   90.00
_cell.angle_gamma   90.00
#
_symmetry.space_group_name_H-M   'P 1'
#
loop_
_entity.id
_entity.type
_entity.pdbx_description
1 polymer ?
#
loop_
_entity_poly.entity_id
_entity_poly.type
_entity_poly.pdbx_seq_one_letter_code
_entity_poly.pdbx_strand_id
1 'polypeptide(L)'
;MKKNLFTILFLASIATNLFAQSTTTSDSLSMTIGTAVDVYYNLQTGKKDTVSNRNWHLAFAVRNAQPPTRTMQAATVLINEGRGVSLYETNKTLADWNNFDTTGWNTWKPAYNSDSSWDVGAFNKNRDTAQSFDYGWGMYNMTSRDVSGSKIYLIAVDNAQNPFGTPTNFRKICIQKIVYDTQWVFTISKLDGTDSNTVTINKKDFTGKLFAYYNMNANIVIDREPIPANQWNLLFTRYKALVTLGPTTIMYPVMGVLQNMNTMAYKLTGSTAFTANYDTMKFIRKIRTIDWDWKVITTSPGEWPIVDTTVYFTKNANQINKIKFTRYYAASDRQVIVFNKTKYDALAVNEAIKNKLQVSVYPNPATENLFVELDSKIKTVQINISDLSGKSIINTKLSNQNNIDISGLQLGMYMLTVSTENGSETVKFIKQ
;
A
#
# COMPACT_ATOMS: atom_id res chain seq x y z
N MET A 1 45.15 64.13 -10.27
CA MET A 1 44.89 62.81 -10.81
C MET A 1 44.31 61.91 -9.67
N LYS A 2 43.00 61.73 -9.62
CA LYS A 2 42.34 60.81 -8.62
C LYS A 2 42.00 59.52 -9.34
N LYS A 3 42.62 58.44 -8.91
CA LYS A 3 42.27 57.04 -9.38
C LYS A 3 41.08 56.58 -8.64
N ASN A 4 39.97 56.33 -9.32
CA ASN A 4 38.80 55.64 -8.79
C ASN A 4 39.08 54.14 -8.86
N LEU A 5 39.11 53.51 -7.70
CA LEU A 5 39.18 52.04 -7.53
C LEU A 5 37.76 51.49 -7.56
N PHE A 6 37.36 50.80 -8.62
CA PHE A 6 36.09 50.09 -8.71
C PHE A 6 36.25 48.72 -8.01
N THR A 7 35.65 48.58 -6.87
CA THR A 7 35.57 47.29 -6.16
C THR A 7 34.37 46.50 -6.73
N ILE A 8 34.65 45.45 -7.50
CA ILE A 8 33.64 44.52 -7.97
C ILE A 8 33.34 43.55 -6.82
N LEU A 9 32.15 43.68 -6.23
CA LEU A 9 31.63 42.76 -5.25
C LEU A 9 31.09 41.54 -5.98
N PHE A 10 31.79 40.40 -5.92
CA PHE A 10 31.32 39.13 -6.38
C PHE A 10 30.30 38.57 -5.35
N LEU A 11 29.00 38.73 -5.60
CA LEU A 11 27.98 37.99 -4.88
C LEU A 11 28.01 36.54 -5.36
N ALA A 12 28.70 35.70 -4.62
CA ALA A 12 28.54 34.25 -4.76
C ALA A 12 27.14 33.86 -4.23
N SER A 13 26.20 33.58 -5.13
CA SER A 13 24.93 32.97 -4.78
C SER A 13 25.22 31.56 -4.27
N ILE A 14 25.23 31.38 -2.96
CA ILE A 14 25.21 30.07 -2.33
C ILE A 14 23.83 29.50 -2.63
N ALA A 15 23.75 28.64 -3.63
CA ALA A 15 22.59 27.77 -3.81
C ALA A 15 22.53 26.81 -2.58
N THR A 16 21.81 27.20 -1.56
CA THR A 16 21.44 26.34 -0.49
C THR A 16 20.51 25.28 -1.08
N ASN A 17 21.02 24.08 -1.29
CA ASN A 17 20.18 22.92 -1.50
C ASN A 17 19.28 22.81 -0.27
N LEU A 18 18.05 23.27 -0.35
CA LEU A 18 17.00 23.02 0.62
C LEU A 18 16.69 21.52 0.56
N PHE A 19 17.48 20.73 1.28
CA PHE A 19 17.10 19.35 1.59
C PHE A 19 15.84 19.41 2.44
N ALA A 20 14.80 18.69 2.02
CA ALA A 20 13.61 18.50 2.81
C ALA A 20 14.02 18.11 4.25
N GLN A 21 13.61 18.93 5.22
CA GLN A 21 13.96 18.70 6.62
C GLN A 21 13.37 17.36 7.06
N SER A 22 14.22 16.39 7.38
CA SER A 22 13.79 15.09 7.86
C SER A 22 13.80 15.07 9.38
N THR A 23 12.67 14.68 9.98
CA THR A 23 12.57 14.49 11.43
C THR A 23 12.52 13.01 11.74
N THR A 24 13.42 12.55 12.58
CA THR A 24 13.45 11.16 13.05
C THR A 24 12.88 11.07 14.47
N THR A 25 11.91 10.18 14.65
CA THR A 25 11.31 9.85 15.95
C THR A 25 11.44 8.36 16.21
N SER A 26 11.60 7.96 17.47
CA SER A 26 11.53 6.57 17.90
C SER A 26 10.12 6.26 18.37
N ASP A 27 9.60 5.09 18.00
CA ASP A 27 8.29 4.63 18.43
C ASP A 27 8.35 3.17 18.87
N SER A 28 7.44 2.78 19.76
CA SER A 28 7.38 1.42 20.29
C SER A 28 5.95 0.89 20.32
N LEU A 29 5.81 -0.41 20.12
CA LEU A 29 4.54 -1.13 20.21
C LEU A 29 4.71 -2.25 21.23
N SER A 30 3.67 -2.50 22.01
CA SER A 30 3.58 -3.69 22.86
C SER A 30 2.43 -4.55 22.38
N MET A 31 2.73 -5.81 22.11
CA MET A 31 1.73 -6.84 21.82
C MET A 31 1.64 -7.78 23.02
N THR A 32 0.44 -8.15 23.39
CA THR A 32 0.20 -9.02 24.54
C THR A 32 0.63 -10.46 24.28
N ILE A 33 0.56 -11.29 25.31
CA ILE A 33 0.93 -12.71 25.32
C ILE A 33 0.49 -13.44 24.04
N GLY A 34 1.45 -14.11 23.40
CA GLY A 34 1.20 -14.94 22.23
C GLY A 34 0.68 -14.16 21.02
N THR A 35 1.01 -12.87 20.88
CA THR A 35 0.48 -12.00 19.80
C THR A 35 -1.05 -12.05 19.70
N ALA A 36 -1.70 -11.99 20.86
CA ALA A 36 -3.17 -12.06 20.94
C ALA A 36 -3.88 -10.81 20.43
N VAL A 37 -3.12 -9.79 20.06
CA VAL A 37 -3.63 -8.52 19.55
C VAL A 37 -2.99 -8.16 18.22
N ASP A 38 -3.74 -7.43 17.42
CA ASP A 38 -3.28 -6.69 16.26
C ASP A 38 -3.15 -5.21 16.63
N VAL A 39 -2.15 -4.53 16.07
CA VAL A 39 -1.94 -3.10 16.27
C VAL A 39 -1.99 -2.39 14.92
N TYR A 40 -3.02 -1.58 14.71
CA TYR A 40 -3.12 -0.66 13.61
C TYR A 40 -2.32 0.60 13.94
N TYR A 41 -1.41 0.96 13.07
CA TYR A 41 -0.48 2.06 13.28
C TYR A 41 -0.60 3.14 12.20
N ASN A 42 -0.73 4.39 12.63
CA ASN A 42 -0.71 5.55 11.75
C ASN A 42 0.69 6.17 11.72
N LEU A 43 1.33 6.15 10.56
CA LEU A 43 2.70 6.68 10.39
C LEU A 43 2.79 8.20 10.57
N GLN A 44 1.72 8.93 10.27
CA GLN A 44 1.70 10.38 10.36
C GLN A 44 1.57 10.87 11.80
N THR A 45 0.64 10.29 12.54
CA THR A 45 0.29 10.74 13.90
C THR A 45 0.96 9.93 15.00
N GLY A 46 1.45 8.73 14.71
CA GLY A 46 1.94 7.77 15.70
C GLY A 46 0.79 7.07 16.46
N LYS A 47 -0.47 7.29 16.08
CA LYS A 47 -1.63 6.66 16.74
C LYS A 47 -1.55 5.15 16.58
N LYS A 48 -1.88 4.45 17.67
CA LYS A 48 -1.91 3.00 17.80
C LYS A 48 -3.30 2.59 18.28
N ASP A 49 -3.97 1.77 17.50
CA ASP A 49 -5.24 1.15 17.89
C ASP A 49 -5.03 -0.37 17.99
N THR A 50 -5.33 -0.92 19.15
CA THR A 50 -5.09 -2.31 19.49
C THR A 50 -6.41 -3.06 19.57
N VAL A 51 -6.50 -4.20 18.88
CA VAL A 51 -7.69 -5.06 18.88
C VAL A 51 -7.31 -6.52 19.06
N SER A 52 -8.23 -7.31 19.61
CA SER A 52 -8.00 -8.75 19.76
C SER A 52 -7.81 -9.44 18.41
N ASN A 53 -6.78 -10.28 18.30
CA ASN A 53 -6.59 -11.17 17.16
C ASN A 53 -7.31 -12.53 17.37
N ARG A 54 -7.81 -12.79 18.57
CA ARG A 54 -8.38 -14.09 18.94
C ARG A 54 -9.90 -14.21 18.75
N ASN A 55 -10.57 -13.12 18.41
CA ASN A 55 -12.03 -13.08 18.36
C ASN A 55 -12.64 -13.28 16.98
N TRP A 56 -11.84 -13.55 15.94
CA TRP A 56 -12.31 -13.72 14.58
C TRP A 56 -11.65 -14.93 13.89
N HIS A 57 -12.29 -15.44 12.85
CA HIS A 57 -11.79 -16.58 12.04
C HIS A 57 -11.76 -16.25 10.55
N LEU A 58 -12.75 -15.52 10.06
CA LEU A 58 -12.90 -15.13 8.66
C LEU A 58 -13.06 -13.60 8.57
N ALA A 59 -12.64 -13.01 7.45
CA ALA A 59 -12.84 -11.61 7.16
C ALA A 59 -13.31 -11.42 5.71
N PHE A 60 -14.46 -10.79 5.54
CA PHE A 60 -15.14 -10.58 4.27
C PHE A 60 -14.93 -9.14 3.80
N ALA A 61 -14.43 -8.94 2.60
CA ALA A 61 -14.18 -7.60 2.07
C ALA A 61 -15.48 -6.79 1.93
N VAL A 62 -15.48 -5.56 2.44
CA VAL A 62 -16.63 -4.65 2.39
C VAL A 62 -16.36 -3.40 1.56
N ARG A 63 -15.28 -3.39 0.84
CA ARG A 63 -14.71 -2.31 0.02
C ARG A 63 -14.64 -2.71 -1.44
N ASN A 64 -14.28 -1.75 -2.30
CA ASN A 64 -13.86 -2.04 -3.66
C ASN A 64 -12.45 -2.63 -3.71
N ALA A 65 -12.09 -3.22 -4.84
CA ALA A 65 -10.78 -3.78 -5.09
C ALA A 65 -9.67 -2.71 -4.99
N GLN A 66 -8.44 -3.17 -4.78
CA GLN A 66 -7.25 -2.33 -4.71
C GLN A 66 -6.99 -1.62 -6.06
N PRO A 67 -6.40 -0.40 -6.07
CA PRO A 67 -5.96 0.21 -7.30
C PRO A 67 -5.04 -0.72 -8.13
N PRO A 68 -5.11 -0.69 -9.48
CA PRO A 68 -5.88 0.25 -10.30
C PRO A 68 -7.36 -0.12 -10.51
N THR A 69 -7.83 -1.28 -10.07
CA THR A 69 -9.16 -1.84 -10.36
C THR A 69 -10.25 -1.38 -9.38
N ARG A 70 -10.16 -0.17 -8.86
CA ARG A 70 -11.07 0.37 -7.82
C ARG A 70 -12.57 0.35 -8.11
N THR A 71 -12.95 0.20 -9.37
CA THR A 71 -14.36 0.16 -9.79
C THR A 71 -14.99 -1.21 -9.62
N MET A 72 -14.18 -2.25 -9.39
CA MET A 72 -14.67 -3.61 -9.17
C MET A 72 -14.87 -3.87 -7.68
N GLN A 73 -15.90 -4.64 -7.35
CA GLN A 73 -16.10 -5.13 -5.98
C GLN A 73 -14.97 -6.07 -5.57
N ALA A 74 -14.52 -5.97 -4.34
CA ALA A 74 -13.62 -6.96 -3.77
C ALA A 74 -14.43 -8.19 -3.34
N ALA A 75 -14.05 -9.36 -3.85
CA ALA A 75 -14.68 -10.64 -3.51
C ALA A 75 -13.75 -11.50 -2.63
N THR A 76 -12.96 -10.86 -1.79
CA THR A 76 -11.95 -11.46 -0.95
C THR A 76 -12.54 -11.95 0.35
N VAL A 77 -12.19 -13.19 0.73
CA VAL A 77 -12.39 -13.69 2.08
C VAL A 77 -11.05 -14.17 2.62
N LEU A 78 -10.64 -13.57 3.75
CA LEU A 78 -9.41 -13.92 4.47
C LEU A 78 -9.71 -14.93 5.57
N ILE A 79 -8.72 -15.75 5.87
CA ILE A 79 -8.70 -16.59 7.09
C ILE A 79 -7.76 -15.97 8.13
N ASN A 80 -8.03 -16.19 9.41
CA ASN A 80 -7.12 -15.79 10.48
C ASN A 80 -5.99 -16.79 10.65
N GLU A 81 -4.98 -16.70 9.80
CA GLU A 81 -3.78 -17.54 9.86
C GLU A 81 -3.05 -17.41 11.20
N GLY A 82 -3.07 -16.21 11.78
CA GLY A 82 -2.44 -15.92 13.08
C GLY A 82 -3.07 -16.68 14.24
N ARG A 83 -4.36 -17.05 14.10
CA ARG A 83 -5.08 -17.90 15.05
C ARG A 83 -4.97 -19.39 14.75
N GLY A 84 -4.29 -19.79 13.67
CA GLY A 84 -4.19 -21.17 13.24
C GLY A 84 -5.35 -21.64 12.37
N VAL A 85 -6.10 -20.73 11.76
CA VAL A 85 -7.13 -21.10 10.78
C VAL A 85 -6.45 -21.54 9.49
N SER A 86 -6.84 -22.72 9.01
CA SER A 86 -6.42 -23.27 7.72
C SER A 86 -7.65 -23.58 6.88
N LEU A 87 -7.55 -23.33 5.58
CA LEU A 87 -8.61 -23.56 4.60
C LEU A 87 -8.18 -24.65 3.64
N TYR A 88 -9.08 -25.60 3.37
CA TYR A 88 -8.88 -26.63 2.36
C TYR A 88 -9.98 -26.52 1.32
N GLU A 89 -9.55 -26.39 0.08
CA GLU A 89 -10.45 -26.39 -1.07
C GLU A 89 -10.88 -27.83 -1.38
N THR A 90 -12.16 -28.02 -1.66
CA THR A 90 -12.71 -29.33 -2.02
C THR A 90 -13.37 -29.28 -3.41
N ASN A 91 -13.64 -30.44 -3.99
CA ASN A 91 -14.43 -30.59 -5.19
C ASN A 91 -15.94 -30.78 -4.90
N LYS A 92 -16.36 -30.56 -3.64
CA LYS A 92 -17.73 -30.73 -3.17
C LYS A 92 -18.51 -29.42 -3.31
N THR A 93 -19.81 -29.56 -3.51
CA THR A 93 -20.76 -28.46 -3.66
C THR A 93 -21.87 -28.52 -2.62
N LEU A 94 -22.75 -27.52 -2.59
CA LEU A 94 -23.92 -27.52 -1.69
C LEU A 94 -24.79 -28.77 -1.81
N ALA A 95 -24.78 -29.49 -2.95
CA ALA A 95 -25.47 -30.76 -3.10
C ALA A 95 -24.91 -31.83 -2.16
N ASP A 96 -23.62 -31.74 -1.82
CA ASP A 96 -22.93 -32.67 -0.92
C ASP A 96 -23.02 -32.26 0.58
N TRP A 97 -23.75 -31.17 0.90
CA TRP A 97 -23.71 -30.56 2.24
C TRP A 97 -23.99 -31.54 3.37
N ASN A 98 -25.01 -32.38 3.21
CA ASN A 98 -25.42 -33.35 4.26
C ASN A 98 -24.53 -34.60 4.32
N ASN A 99 -23.77 -34.85 3.25
CA ASN A 99 -22.90 -36.03 3.12
C ASN A 99 -21.44 -35.62 2.89
N PHE A 100 -21.00 -34.57 3.56
CA PHE A 100 -19.66 -34.02 3.38
C PHE A 100 -18.62 -34.93 4.05
N ASP A 101 -17.92 -35.69 3.23
CA ASP A 101 -16.84 -36.59 3.67
C ASP A 101 -15.50 -35.82 3.69
N THR A 102 -14.81 -35.95 4.82
CA THR A 102 -13.48 -35.34 5.04
C THR A 102 -12.39 -36.41 5.17
N THR A 103 -12.64 -37.66 4.80
CA THR A 103 -11.62 -38.70 4.81
C THR A 103 -10.38 -38.28 4.04
N GLY A 104 -9.20 -38.40 4.65
CA GLY A 104 -7.94 -38.02 4.04
C GLY A 104 -7.65 -36.50 4.01
N TRP A 105 -8.42 -35.67 4.73
CA TRP A 105 -8.26 -34.22 4.75
C TRP A 105 -6.80 -33.74 5.06
N ASN A 106 -6.08 -34.50 5.88
CA ASN A 106 -4.71 -34.20 6.29
C ASN A 106 -3.68 -34.30 5.14
N THR A 107 -4.08 -34.87 4.01
CA THR A 107 -3.29 -34.89 2.77
C THR A 107 -3.65 -33.75 1.81
N TRP A 108 -4.73 -33.02 2.10
CA TRP A 108 -5.17 -31.92 1.25
C TRP A 108 -4.24 -30.72 1.43
N LYS A 109 -4.00 -30.01 0.32
CA LYS A 109 -3.15 -28.84 0.34
C LYS A 109 -3.93 -27.64 0.91
N PRO A 110 -3.45 -27.01 1.99
CA PRO A 110 -4.11 -25.84 2.54
C PRO A 110 -3.93 -24.61 1.62
N ALA A 111 -4.98 -23.79 1.56
CA ALA A 111 -4.93 -22.48 0.95
C ALA A 111 -4.64 -21.40 1.99
N TYR A 112 -3.86 -20.40 1.60
CA TYR A 112 -3.43 -19.28 2.45
C TYR A 112 -3.77 -17.93 1.82
N ASN A 113 -3.89 -16.90 2.64
CA ASN A 113 -4.03 -15.52 2.14
C ASN A 113 -2.83 -15.12 1.29
N SER A 114 -3.03 -14.15 0.40
CA SER A 114 -1.95 -13.63 -0.42
C SER A 114 -0.93 -12.84 0.41
N ASP A 115 0.32 -12.92 0.01
CA ASP A 115 1.41 -12.09 0.50
C ASP A 115 1.53 -10.75 -0.26
N SER A 116 0.77 -10.59 -1.33
CA SER A 116 0.97 -9.52 -2.32
C SER A 116 -0.20 -8.54 -2.37
N SER A 117 -1.45 -9.02 -2.21
CA SER A 117 -2.64 -8.21 -2.42
C SER A 117 -3.74 -8.49 -1.39
N TRP A 118 -4.39 -7.42 -0.92
CA TRP A 118 -5.61 -7.49 -0.11
C TRP A 118 -6.83 -8.02 -0.90
N ASP A 119 -6.74 -8.13 -2.22
CA ASP A 119 -7.83 -8.63 -3.07
C ASP A 119 -7.77 -10.15 -3.28
N VAL A 120 -6.76 -10.82 -2.73
CA VAL A 120 -6.58 -12.25 -2.83
C VAL A 120 -6.46 -12.86 -1.43
N GLY A 121 -7.54 -13.46 -0.97
CA GLY A 121 -7.60 -14.26 0.25
C GLY A 121 -7.49 -15.76 -0.05
N ALA A 122 -7.54 -16.57 0.99
CA ALA A 122 -7.43 -18.01 0.85
C ALA A 122 -8.51 -18.62 -0.06
N PHE A 123 -9.74 -18.08 -0.04
CA PHE A 123 -10.86 -18.57 -0.84
C PHE A 123 -10.78 -18.25 -2.33
N ASN A 124 -10.03 -17.24 -2.72
CA ASN A 124 -9.89 -16.84 -4.13
C ASN A 124 -8.44 -16.92 -4.65
N LYS A 125 -7.57 -17.60 -3.93
CA LYS A 125 -6.16 -17.82 -4.29
C LYS A 125 -6.01 -18.63 -5.58
N ASN A 126 -6.84 -19.64 -5.74
CA ASN A 126 -6.79 -20.62 -6.85
C ASN A 126 -7.80 -20.31 -7.97
N ARG A 127 -8.23 -19.04 -8.11
CA ARG A 127 -9.10 -18.64 -9.20
C ARG A 127 -8.43 -18.86 -10.57
N ASP A 128 -9.22 -19.18 -11.57
CA ASP A 128 -8.76 -19.21 -12.94
C ASP A 128 -8.57 -17.77 -13.47
N THR A 129 -7.32 -17.34 -13.63
CA THR A 129 -6.99 -16.00 -14.11
C THR A 129 -7.28 -15.78 -15.59
N ALA A 130 -7.48 -16.83 -16.36
CA ALA A 130 -7.93 -16.74 -17.75
C ALA A 130 -9.43 -16.41 -17.87
N GLN A 131 -10.18 -16.67 -16.78
CA GLN A 131 -11.61 -16.38 -16.67
C GLN A 131 -11.80 -15.10 -15.86
N SER A 132 -12.03 -13.97 -16.51
CA SER A 132 -12.18 -12.66 -15.85
C SER A 132 -13.28 -12.61 -14.79
N PHE A 133 -14.26 -13.51 -14.86
CA PHE A 133 -15.41 -13.57 -13.96
C PHE A 133 -15.27 -14.62 -12.85
N ASP A 134 -14.17 -15.37 -12.84
CA ASP A 134 -13.90 -16.34 -11.78
C ASP A 134 -13.26 -15.63 -10.55
N TYR A 135 -13.94 -15.74 -9.42
CA TYR A 135 -13.46 -15.27 -8.13
C TYR A 135 -12.93 -16.42 -7.24
N GLY A 136 -12.76 -17.63 -7.81
CA GLY A 136 -12.28 -18.83 -7.14
C GLY A 136 -13.37 -19.56 -6.37
N TRP A 137 -14.04 -18.89 -5.46
CA TRP A 137 -15.18 -19.45 -4.71
C TRP A 137 -16.51 -19.31 -5.46
N GLY A 138 -16.59 -18.44 -6.47
CA GLY A 138 -17.82 -18.19 -7.22
C GLY A 138 -17.57 -17.46 -8.53
N MET A 139 -18.60 -17.41 -9.37
CA MET A 139 -18.60 -16.78 -10.69
C MET A 139 -19.44 -15.50 -10.68
N TYR A 140 -18.93 -14.43 -11.28
CA TYR A 140 -19.66 -13.19 -11.48
C TYR A 140 -20.64 -13.31 -12.66
N ASN A 141 -21.87 -12.86 -12.43
CA ASN A 141 -22.90 -12.79 -13.47
C ASN A 141 -23.10 -11.33 -13.90
N MET A 142 -22.88 -11.04 -15.19
CA MET A 142 -22.97 -9.68 -15.73
C MET A 142 -24.39 -9.11 -15.69
N THR A 143 -25.42 -9.95 -15.76
CA THR A 143 -26.82 -9.52 -15.79
C THR A 143 -27.32 -9.16 -14.39
N SER A 144 -27.15 -10.07 -13.41
CA SER A 144 -27.56 -9.83 -12.03
C SER A 144 -26.55 -9.01 -11.23
N ARG A 145 -25.28 -8.92 -11.70
CA ARG A 145 -24.12 -8.35 -11.03
C ARG A 145 -23.79 -9.01 -9.69
N ASP A 146 -24.25 -10.22 -9.50
CA ASP A 146 -23.91 -11.03 -8.34
C ASP A 146 -22.65 -11.86 -8.61
N VAL A 147 -21.95 -12.23 -7.54
CA VAL A 147 -21.03 -13.36 -7.56
C VAL A 147 -21.71 -14.53 -6.87
N SER A 148 -21.83 -15.67 -7.53
CA SER A 148 -22.50 -16.85 -6.98
C SER A 148 -21.55 -18.04 -6.91
N GLY A 149 -21.57 -18.75 -5.79
CA GLY A 149 -20.75 -19.93 -5.52
C GLY A 149 -21.57 -21.07 -4.90
N SER A 150 -21.04 -22.29 -5.06
CA SER A 150 -21.65 -23.50 -4.48
C SER A 150 -20.61 -24.44 -3.86
N LYS A 151 -19.32 -24.09 -3.98
CA LYS A 151 -18.21 -24.93 -3.50
C LYS A 151 -18.19 -24.97 -1.98
N ILE A 152 -18.02 -26.18 -1.41
CA ILE A 152 -17.78 -26.36 0.01
C ILE A 152 -16.28 -26.33 0.28
N TYR A 153 -15.91 -25.63 1.33
CA TYR A 153 -14.54 -25.59 1.86
C TYR A 153 -14.52 -26.20 3.26
N LEU A 154 -13.43 -26.88 3.58
CA LEU A 154 -13.14 -27.33 4.92
C LEU A 154 -12.29 -26.26 5.63
N ILE A 155 -12.74 -25.83 6.80
CA ILE A 155 -11.96 -24.99 7.71
C ILE A 155 -11.50 -25.85 8.86
N ALA A 156 -10.19 -25.81 9.14
CA ALA A 156 -9.60 -26.41 10.31
C ALA A 156 -9.00 -25.31 11.19
N VAL A 157 -9.21 -25.38 12.49
CA VAL A 157 -8.64 -24.42 13.45
C VAL A 157 -7.68 -25.18 14.36
N ASP A 158 -6.41 -24.85 14.26
CA ASP A 158 -5.35 -25.39 15.10
C ASP A 158 -5.60 -24.98 16.56
N ASN A 159 -5.06 -25.75 17.48
CA ASN A 159 -4.97 -25.29 18.85
C ASN A 159 -4.04 -24.07 18.89
N ALA A 160 -4.57 -22.93 19.36
CA ALA A 160 -3.81 -21.65 19.41
C ALA A 160 -2.51 -21.75 20.25
N GLN A 161 -2.41 -22.75 21.12
CA GLN A 161 -1.23 -23.04 21.95
C GLN A 161 -0.24 -23.98 21.28
N ASN A 162 -0.68 -24.76 20.28
CA ASN A 162 0.16 -25.65 19.50
C ASN A 162 -0.16 -25.52 18.01
N PRO A 163 0.46 -24.55 17.32
CA PRO A 163 0.20 -24.28 15.89
C PRO A 163 0.68 -25.43 14.97
N PHE A 164 1.35 -26.45 15.50
CA PHE A 164 1.79 -27.65 14.79
C PHE A 164 0.99 -28.88 15.21
N GLY A 165 0.01 -28.72 16.11
CA GLY A 165 -0.86 -29.79 16.55
C GLY A 165 -1.91 -30.15 15.49
N THR A 166 -2.50 -31.32 15.63
CA THR A 166 -3.67 -31.71 14.84
C THR A 166 -4.83 -30.76 15.18
N PRO A 167 -5.48 -30.16 14.19
CA PRO A 167 -6.69 -29.37 14.43
C PRO A 167 -7.78 -30.21 15.11
N THR A 168 -8.46 -29.60 16.07
CA THR A 168 -9.55 -30.25 16.80
C THR A 168 -10.92 -29.64 16.51
N ASN A 169 -10.93 -28.47 15.82
CA ASN A 169 -12.17 -27.79 15.50
C ASN A 169 -12.29 -27.64 13.97
N PHE A 170 -13.28 -28.31 13.42
CA PHE A 170 -13.55 -28.29 11.99
C PHE A 170 -14.91 -27.68 11.70
N ARG A 171 -14.99 -26.96 10.58
CA ARG A 171 -16.23 -26.42 10.01
C ARG A 171 -16.23 -26.65 8.50
N LYS A 172 -17.41 -26.82 7.93
CA LYS A 172 -17.63 -26.70 6.50
C LYS A 172 -18.32 -25.36 6.21
N ILE A 173 -17.92 -24.73 5.13
CA ILE A 173 -18.47 -23.45 4.69
C ILE A 173 -18.70 -23.44 3.20
N CYS A 174 -19.79 -22.82 2.77
CA CYS A 174 -20.02 -22.45 1.38
C CYS A 174 -20.32 -20.96 1.30
N ILE A 175 -19.51 -20.22 0.52
CA ILE A 175 -19.81 -18.84 0.18
C ILE A 175 -20.78 -18.90 -0.99
N GLN A 176 -22.03 -18.51 -0.75
CA GLN A 176 -23.11 -18.65 -1.71
C GLN A 176 -23.20 -17.46 -2.65
N LYS A 177 -23.00 -16.23 -2.12
CA LYS A 177 -23.29 -15.06 -2.94
C LYS A 177 -22.66 -13.78 -2.41
N ILE A 178 -22.27 -12.89 -3.35
CA ILE A 178 -22.29 -11.43 -3.15
C ILE A 178 -23.47 -10.90 -3.95
N VAL A 179 -24.43 -10.28 -3.27
CA VAL A 179 -25.64 -9.71 -3.89
C VAL A 179 -25.34 -8.28 -4.32
N TYR A 180 -25.16 -8.07 -5.63
CA TYR A 180 -25.00 -6.73 -6.24
C TYR A 180 -24.07 -5.78 -5.43
N ASP A 181 -22.94 -6.30 -4.97
CA ASP A 181 -21.98 -5.58 -4.12
C ASP A 181 -22.53 -5.01 -2.80
N THR A 182 -23.68 -5.48 -2.33
CA THR A 182 -24.33 -4.97 -1.11
C THR A 182 -24.19 -5.91 0.07
N GLN A 183 -24.19 -7.21 -0.18
CA GLN A 183 -24.26 -8.23 0.88
C GLN A 183 -23.41 -9.45 0.54
N TRP A 184 -22.77 -10.02 1.55
CA TRP A 184 -22.27 -11.37 1.53
C TRP A 184 -23.32 -12.32 2.10
N VAL A 185 -23.45 -13.51 1.48
CA VAL A 185 -24.27 -14.61 1.99
C VAL A 185 -23.43 -15.88 1.99
N PHE A 186 -23.33 -16.54 3.12
CA PHE A 186 -22.63 -17.83 3.25
C PHE A 186 -23.30 -18.72 4.28
N THR A 187 -23.15 -20.05 4.11
CA THR A 187 -23.61 -21.05 5.08
C THR A 187 -22.41 -21.72 5.70
N ILE A 188 -22.43 -21.91 7.01
CA ILE A 188 -21.40 -22.55 7.80
C ILE A 188 -22.03 -23.53 8.80
N SER A 189 -21.38 -24.67 9.05
CA SER A 189 -21.80 -25.64 10.07
C SER A 189 -20.64 -26.49 10.58
N LYS A 190 -20.88 -27.27 11.62
CA LYS A 190 -20.05 -28.45 11.93
C LYS A 190 -20.10 -29.44 10.79
N LEU A 191 -19.18 -30.41 10.79
CA LEU A 191 -19.10 -31.42 9.72
C LEU A 191 -20.36 -32.28 9.62
N ASP A 192 -20.95 -32.61 10.78
CA ASP A 192 -22.20 -33.39 10.89
C ASP A 192 -23.47 -32.64 10.45
N GLY A 193 -23.31 -31.34 10.10
CA GLY A 193 -24.43 -30.49 9.70
C GLY A 193 -25.21 -29.86 10.86
N THR A 194 -24.94 -30.27 12.11
CA THR A 194 -25.52 -29.59 13.28
C THR A 194 -25.03 -28.15 13.34
N ASP A 195 -25.78 -27.26 13.97
CA ASP A 195 -25.50 -25.80 14.04
C ASP A 195 -25.41 -25.08 12.67
N SER A 196 -25.98 -25.62 11.62
CA SER A 196 -25.98 -24.99 10.30
C SER A 196 -26.63 -23.61 10.37
N ASN A 197 -25.88 -22.60 9.92
CA ASN A 197 -26.33 -21.24 9.93
C ASN A 197 -26.01 -20.54 8.61
N THR A 198 -26.98 -19.83 8.06
CA THR A 198 -26.78 -18.94 6.92
C THR A 198 -26.65 -17.52 7.42
N VAL A 199 -25.50 -16.91 7.14
CA VAL A 199 -25.10 -15.59 7.60
C VAL A 199 -25.18 -14.61 6.45
N THR A 200 -25.77 -13.45 6.70
CA THR A 200 -25.75 -12.30 5.79
C THR A 200 -24.96 -11.16 6.41
N ILE A 201 -24.01 -10.59 5.65
CA ILE A 201 -23.23 -9.43 6.05
C ILE A 201 -23.57 -8.28 5.10
N ASN A 202 -24.20 -7.23 5.62
CA ASN A 202 -24.44 -6.00 4.85
C ASN A 202 -23.18 -5.16 4.80
N LYS A 203 -22.64 -4.92 3.62
CA LYS A 203 -21.40 -4.14 3.45
C LYS A 203 -21.53 -2.69 3.94
N LYS A 204 -22.70 -2.09 3.83
CA LYS A 204 -22.99 -0.72 4.27
C LYS A 204 -22.76 -0.50 5.78
N ASP A 205 -22.94 -1.55 6.59
CA ASP A 205 -22.79 -1.48 8.05
C ASP A 205 -21.29 -1.32 8.44
N PHE A 206 -20.38 -1.55 7.49
CA PHE A 206 -18.92 -1.46 7.65
C PHE A 206 -18.30 -0.39 6.74
N THR A 207 -19.04 0.65 6.40
CA THR A 207 -18.56 1.73 5.53
C THR A 207 -17.26 2.34 6.06
N GLY A 208 -16.26 2.48 5.19
CA GLY A 208 -14.94 3.00 5.55
C GLY A 208 -13.97 1.98 6.14
N LYS A 209 -14.37 0.71 6.27
CA LYS A 209 -13.55 -0.42 6.71
C LYS A 209 -13.02 -1.22 5.52
N LEU A 210 -12.00 -2.05 5.73
CA LEU A 210 -11.56 -3.01 4.72
C LEU A 210 -12.39 -4.29 4.75
N PHE A 211 -12.73 -4.77 5.95
CA PHE A 211 -13.38 -6.06 6.16
C PHE A 211 -14.44 -6.00 7.27
N ALA A 212 -15.47 -6.81 7.11
CA ALA A 212 -16.31 -7.30 8.20
C ALA A 212 -15.75 -8.66 8.65
N TYR A 213 -15.70 -8.89 9.94
CA TYR A 213 -15.08 -10.08 10.51
C TYR A 213 -16.15 -11.03 11.05
N TYR A 214 -15.84 -12.34 11.09
CA TYR A 214 -16.76 -13.35 11.57
C TYR A 214 -16.09 -14.27 12.58
N ASN A 215 -16.77 -14.49 13.71
CA ASN A 215 -16.38 -15.46 14.72
C ASN A 215 -17.22 -16.73 14.58
N MET A 216 -16.61 -17.80 14.10
CA MET A 216 -17.29 -19.09 13.90
C MET A 216 -17.77 -19.74 15.20
N ASN A 217 -17.08 -19.49 16.33
CA ASN A 217 -17.43 -20.12 17.60
C ASN A 217 -18.63 -19.45 18.26
N ALA A 218 -18.69 -18.12 18.19
CA ALA A 218 -19.79 -17.32 18.72
C ALA A 218 -20.92 -17.12 17.70
N ASN A 219 -20.68 -17.47 16.43
CA ASN A 219 -21.62 -17.28 15.32
C ASN A 219 -22.07 -15.81 15.17
N ILE A 220 -21.13 -14.87 15.21
CA ILE A 220 -21.42 -13.45 15.13
C ILE A 220 -20.51 -12.73 14.12
N VAL A 221 -21.06 -11.72 13.47
CA VAL A 221 -20.30 -10.74 12.69
C VAL A 221 -19.76 -9.68 13.63
N ILE A 222 -18.50 -9.29 13.43
CA ILE A 222 -17.77 -8.38 14.32
C ILE A 222 -17.25 -7.21 13.50
N ASP A 223 -17.44 -6.01 14.01
CA ASP A 223 -16.71 -4.81 13.62
C ASP A 223 -15.48 -4.67 14.53
N ARG A 224 -14.29 -4.99 14.03
CA ARG A 224 -13.06 -4.96 14.82
C ARG A 224 -12.01 -3.96 14.33
N GLU A 225 -12.14 -3.42 13.13
CA GLU A 225 -11.23 -2.35 12.68
C GLU A 225 -11.52 -1.07 13.48
N PRO A 226 -10.61 -0.61 14.36
CA PRO A 226 -10.91 0.45 15.34
C PRO A 226 -10.96 1.83 14.70
N ILE A 227 -10.40 1.98 13.50
CA ILE A 227 -10.36 3.25 12.76
C ILE A 227 -10.70 3.00 11.28
N PRO A 228 -11.22 4.02 10.56
CA PRO A 228 -11.43 3.89 9.14
C PRO A 228 -10.15 3.51 8.38
N ALA A 229 -10.31 2.76 7.30
CA ALA A 229 -9.20 2.19 6.53
C ALA A 229 -8.17 3.20 6.01
N ASN A 230 -8.56 4.47 5.85
CA ASN A 230 -7.66 5.54 5.39
C ASN A 230 -6.83 6.18 6.51
N GLN A 231 -7.04 5.80 7.77
CA GLN A 231 -6.37 6.39 8.94
C GLN A 231 -5.25 5.53 9.53
N TRP A 232 -4.97 4.36 8.97
CA TRP A 232 -3.83 3.56 9.37
C TRP A 232 -2.98 3.18 8.15
N ASN A 233 -1.69 2.93 8.39
CA ASN A 233 -0.72 2.63 7.33
C ASN A 233 -0.14 1.23 7.47
N LEU A 234 0.10 0.80 8.70
CA LEU A 234 0.74 -0.48 9.02
C LEU A 234 -0.14 -1.26 9.98
N LEU A 235 -0.21 -2.56 9.78
CA LEU A 235 -0.85 -3.52 10.67
C LEU A 235 0.21 -4.48 11.20
N PHE A 236 0.51 -4.38 12.47
CA PHE A 236 1.36 -5.34 13.18
C PHE A 236 0.46 -6.50 13.61
N THR A 237 0.72 -7.68 13.08
CA THR A 237 -0.16 -8.83 13.24
C THR A 237 0.60 -10.14 13.11
N ARG A 238 -0.04 -11.23 13.52
CA ARG A 238 0.45 -12.59 13.32
C ARG A 238 -0.19 -13.19 12.07
N TYR A 239 0.60 -13.83 11.24
CA TYR A 239 0.16 -14.55 10.04
C TYR A 239 1.11 -15.72 9.73
N LYS A 240 0.77 -16.57 8.75
CA LYS A 240 1.68 -17.63 8.27
C LYS A 240 2.55 -17.09 7.11
N ALA A 241 3.84 -17.40 7.16
CA ALA A 241 4.79 -17.11 6.09
C ALA A 241 5.70 -18.32 5.85
N LEU A 242 6.28 -18.41 4.65
CA LEU A 242 7.33 -19.39 4.40
C LEU A 242 8.57 -18.99 5.20
N VAL A 243 9.02 -19.91 6.05
CA VAL A 243 10.21 -19.74 6.89
C VAL A 243 11.11 -20.95 6.69
N THR A 244 12.39 -20.71 6.47
CA THR A 244 13.42 -21.75 6.41
C THR A 244 13.97 -21.97 7.81
N LEU A 245 13.74 -23.16 8.34
CA LEU A 245 14.23 -23.62 9.64
C LEU A 245 15.19 -24.80 9.39
N GLY A 246 16.50 -24.55 9.44
CA GLY A 246 17.49 -25.54 9.03
C GLY A 246 17.30 -25.97 7.57
N PRO A 247 17.17 -27.27 7.28
CA PRO A 247 17.00 -27.76 5.90
C PRO A 247 15.56 -27.64 5.36
N THR A 248 14.59 -27.26 6.18
CA THR A 248 13.16 -27.33 5.84
C THR A 248 12.55 -25.94 5.71
N THR A 249 11.80 -25.72 4.64
CA THR A 249 10.97 -24.52 4.44
C THR A 249 9.51 -24.90 4.68
N ILE A 250 8.87 -24.24 5.63
CA ILE A 250 7.49 -24.52 6.04
C ILE A 250 6.69 -23.24 6.18
N MET A 251 5.36 -23.36 6.10
CA MET A 251 4.43 -22.29 6.50
C MET A 251 4.42 -22.17 8.02
N TYR A 252 5.04 -21.13 8.53
CA TYR A 252 5.27 -20.89 9.96
C TYR A 252 4.53 -19.63 10.44
N PRO A 253 3.90 -19.65 11.62
CA PRO A 253 3.26 -18.48 12.17
C PRO A 253 4.33 -17.46 12.63
N VAL A 254 4.34 -16.31 11.98
CA VAL A 254 5.26 -15.21 12.27
C VAL A 254 4.50 -13.99 12.76
N MET A 255 5.17 -13.17 13.54
CA MET A 255 4.75 -11.80 13.81
C MET A 255 5.44 -10.88 12.81
N GLY A 256 4.68 -10.09 12.08
CA GLY A 256 5.21 -9.20 11.07
C GLY A 256 4.32 -7.97 10.84
N VAL A 257 4.56 -7.29 9.73
CA VAL A 257 3.93 -6.02 9.38
C VAL A 257 3.33 -6.09 7.99
N LEU A 258 2.03 -5.83 7.90
CA LEU A 258 1.29 -5.69 6.66
C LEU A 258 1.03 -4.22 6.35
N GLN A 259 1.20 -3.82 5.10
CA GLN A 259 0.84 -2.48 4.67
C GLN A 259 -0.66 -2.37 4.38
N ASN A 260 -1.23 -1.20 4.70
CA ASN A 260 -2.55 -0.82 4.23
C ASN A 260 -2.60 -0.79 2.69
N MET A 261 -3.76 -1.04 2.11
CA MET A 261 -3.96 -1.01 0.65
C MET A 261 -3.59 0.33 -0.01
N ASN A 262 -3.63 1.43 0.74
CA ASN A 262 -3.26 2.77 0.27
C ASN A 262 -1.81 3.14 0.59
N THR A 263 -1.05 2.25 1.24
CA THR A 263 0.36 2.44 1.57
C THR A 263 1.23 1.65 0.60
N MET A 264 2.10 2.34 -0.11
CA MET A 264 3.13 1.73 -0.95
C MET A 264 4.42 1.64 -0.15
N ALA A 265 5.25 0.65 -0.43
CA ALA A 265 6.52 0.50 0.25
C ALA A 265 7.60 -0.11 -0.65
N TYR A 266 8.85 0.02 -0.24
CA TYR A 266 9.94 -0.82 -0.72
C TYR A 266 10.96 -1.06 0.38
N LYS A 267 11.68 -2.18 0.26
CA LYS A 267 12.76 -2.60 1.15
C LYS A 267 14.11 -2.23 0.53
N LEU A 268 15.00 -1.67 1.32
CA LEU A 268 16.39 -1.40 0.94
C LEU A 268 17.34 -2.07 1.93
N THR A 269 18.28 -2.84 1.40
CA THR A 269 19.26 -3.60 2.19
C THR A 269 20.68 -3.22 1.79
N GLY A 270 21.61 -3.29 2.71
CA GLY A 270 23.03 -3.04 2.47
C GLY A 270 23.62 -1.99 3.42
N SER A 271 24.92 -1.83 3.39
CA SER A 271 25.68 -0.94 4.30
C SER A 271 25.28 0.54 4.16
N THR A 272 24.83 0.96 2.98
CA THR A 272 24.40 2.34 2.71
C THR A 272 22.90 2.58 2.91
N ALA A 273 22.12 1.55 3.28
CA ALA A 273 20.67 1.67 3.41
C ALA A 273 20.24 2.77 4.39
N PHE A 274 20.99 2.99 5.45
CA PHE A 274 20.64 3.97 6.48
C PHE A 274 20.82 5.42 6.04
N THR A 275 21.82 5.69 5.20
CA THR A 275 22.10 7.03 4.68
C THR A 275 21.36 7.32 3.39
N ALA A 276 20.79 6.29 2.76
CA ALA A 276 20.07 6.42 1.49
C ALA A 276 18.83 7.32 1.63
N ASN A 277 18.61 8.14 0.62
CA ASN A 277 17.34 8.82 0.38
C ASN A 277 16.35 7.89 -0.29
N TYR A 278 15.08 8.28 -0.29
CA TYR A 278 14.04 7.52 -0.98
C TYR A 278 14.15 7.64 -2.51
N ASP A 279 13.69 6.58 -3.18
CA ASP A 279 13.57 6.51 -4.63
C ASP A 279 12.08 6.33 -4.98
N THR A 280 11.52 7.32 -5.68
CA THR A 280 10.08 7.35 -6.00
C THR A 280 9.65 6.24 -6.94
N MET A 281 10.57 5.67 -7.73
CA MET A 281 10.30 4.61 -8.71
C MET A 281 10.21 3.21 -8.08
N LYS A 282 10.69 3.03 -6.84
CA LYS A 282 10.74 1.72 -6.17
C LYS A 282 9.49 1.38 -5.38
N PHE A 283 8.59 2.32 -5.15
CA PHE A 283 7.39 2.07 -4.36
C PHE A 283 6.42 1.12 -5.04
N ILE A 284 6.07 0.04 -4.35
CA ILE A 284 5.12 -0.97 -4.82
C ILE A 284 3.97 -1.16 -3.81
N ARG A 285 2.83 -1.68 -4.32
CA ARG A 285 1.64 -1.99 -3.52
C ARG A 285 1.60 -3.47 -3.14
N LYS A 286 2.60 -3.96 -2.45
CA LYS A 286 2.64 -5.33 -1.96
C LYS A 286 2.44 -5.33 -0.45
N ILE A 287 1.41 -6.04 0.05
CA ILE A 287 1.02 -6.01 1.48
C ILE A 287 2.11 -6.50 2.43
N ARG A 288 3.00 -7.37 1.99
CA ARG A 288 4.13 -7.90 2.75
C ARG A 288 5.48 -7.38 2.27
N THR A 289 5.61 -6.08 1.93
CA THR A 289 6.93 -5.50 1.58
C THR A 289 7.80 -5.33 2.81
N ILE A 290 7.22 -4.98 3.97
CA ILE A 290 7.93 -4.92 5.26
C ILE A 290 8.09 -6.34 5.80
N ASP A 291 6.99 -7.09 5.84
CA ASP A 291 6.94 -8.49 6.24
C ASP A 291 7.46 -8.76 7.69
N TRP A 292 8.05 -9.91 7.93
CA TRP A 292 8.53 -10.36 9.25
C TRP A 292 10.06 -10.43 9.36
N ASP A 293 10.77 -10.42 8.25
CA ASP A 293 12.20 -10.75 8.12
C ASP A 293 13.16 -9.58 8.44
N TRP A 294 12.67 -8.57 9.15
CA TRP A 294 13.47 -7.52 9.77
C TRP A 294 14.13 -7.96 11.08
N LYS A 295 13.84 -9.17 11.53
CA LYS A 295 14.42 -9.84 12.70
C LYS A 295 14.78 -11.30 12.37
N VAL A 296 15.71 -11.85 13.12
CA VAL A 296 16.09 -13.26 13.00
C VAL A 296 15.25 -14.08 13.98
N ILE A 297 14.58 -15.12 13.49
CA ILE A 297 13.80 -16.03 14.34
C ILE A 297 14.76 -16.79 15.27
N THR A 298 14.46 -16.77 16.56
CA THR A 298 15.11 -17.58 17.59
C THR A 298 14.08 -18.38 18.37
N THR A 299 14.49 -19.42 19.05
CA THR A 299 13.66 -20.21 19.95
C THR A 299 13.72 -19.74 21.38
N SER A 300 14.67 -18.87 21.72
CA SER A 300 14.87 -18.37 23.09
C SER A 300 13.99 -17.17 23.35
N PRO A 301 13.35 -17.08 24.53
CA PRO A 301 12.71 -15.85 24.98
C PRO A 301 13.72 -14.73 25.17
N GLY A 302 13.28 -13.49 24.99
CA GLY A 302 14.11 -12.31 25.21
C GLY A 302 14.32 -11.46 23.95
N GLU A 303 15.47 -10.86 23.84
CA GLU A 303 15.84 -10.03 22.69
C GLU A 303 16.17 -10.90 21.47
N TRP A 304 15.54 -10.60 20.34
CA TRP A 304 15.85 -11.25 19.08
C TRP A 304 16.72 -10.34 18.21
N PRO A 305 17.72 -10.89 17.48
CA PRO A 305 18.56 -10.09 16.60
C PRO A 305 17.76 -9.36 15.54
N ILE A 306 18.07 -8.09 15.34
CA ILE A 306 17.49 -7.26 14.26
C ILE A 306 18.41 -7.36 13.04
N VAL A 307 17.82 -7.38 11.85
CA VAL A 307 18.56 -7.25 10.59
C VAL A 307 18.90 -5.76 10.40
N ASP A 308 20.03 -5.35 10.96
CA ASP A 308 20.46 -3.95 11.08
C ASP A 308 20.84 -3.28 9.75
N THR A 309 21.05 -4.07 8.68
CA THR A 309 21.35 -3.56 7.33
C THR A 309 20.12 -3.22 6.49
N THR A 310 18.93 -3.26 7.08
CA THR A 310 17.67 -3.09 6.33
C THR A 310 16.87 -1.88 6.82
N VAL A 311 16.36 -1.11 5.86
CA VAL A 311 15.36 -0.07 6.07
C VAL A 311 14.19 -0.25 5.10
N TYR A 312 13.06 0.32 5.45
CA TYR A 312 11.86 0.32 4.62
C TYR A 312 11.43 1.75 4.36
N PHE A 313 11.11 2.05 3.12
CA PHE A 313 10.48 3.30 2.75
C PHE A 313 9.01 3.05 2.51
N THR A 314 8.16 3.91 3.07
CA THR A 314 6.71 3.86 2.87
C THR A 314 6.22 5.17 2.30
N LYS A 315 5.20 5.09 1.43
CA LYS A 315 4.53 6.25 0.82
C LYS A 315 3.03 6.11 0.98
N ASN A 316 2.41 7.11 1.57
CA ASN A 316 0.96 7.24 1.67
C ASN A 316 0.56 8.65 1.28
N ALA A 317 -0.23 8.80 0.23
CA ALA A 317 -0.52 10.11 -0.39
C ALA A 317 0.77 10.91 -0.62
N ASN A 318 0.93 12.04 0.07
CA ASN A 318 2.07 12.94 -0.07
C ASN A 318 3.15 12.73 0.98
N GLN A 319 3.00 11.75 1.88
CA GLN A 319 3.96 11.53 2.94
C GLN A 319 4.84 10.32 2.67
N ILE A 320 6.15 10.51 2.81
CA ILE A 320 7.15 9.45 2.74
C ILE A 320 7.80 9.32 4.11
N ASN A 321 7.97 8.07 4.56
CA ASN A 321 8.69 7.74 5.78
C ASN A 321 9.74 6.68 5.49
N LYS A 322 10.88 6.76 6.19
CA LYS A 322 11.86 5.69 6.32
C LYS A 322 11.69 5.04 7.67
N ILE A 323 11.60 3.71 7.71
CA ILE A 323 11.40 2.91 8.91
C ILE A 323 12.63 2.03 9.09
N LYS A 324 13.20 2.05 10.30
CA LYS A 324 14.27 1.15 10.74
C LYS A 324 13.86 0.48 12.03
N PHE A 325 13.69 -0.84 12.03
CA PHE A 325 13.51 -1.59 13.28
C PHE A 325 14.80 -1.60 14.06
N THR A 326 14.70 -1.40 15.37
CA THR A 326 15.87 -1.27 16.26
C THR A 326 15.84 -2.26 17.41
N ARG A 327 14.67 -2.82 17.74
CA ARG A 327 14.52 -3.79 18.82
C ARG A 327 13.31 -4.69 18.60
N TYR A 328 13.46 -5.95 18.91
CA TYR A 328 12.37 -6.89 19.09
C TYR A 328 12.62 -7.75 20.33
N TYR A 329 11.72 -7.65 21.29
CA TYR A 329 11.72 -8.46 22.50
C TYR A 329 10.51 -9.38 22.48
N ALA A 330 10.73 -10.68 22.71
CA ALA A 330 9.67 -11.68 22.77
C ALA A 330 9.82 -12.53 24.03
N ALA A 331 8.87 -12.42 24.93
CA ALA A 331 8.74 -13.27 26.13
C ALA A 331 7.36 -13.90 26.16
N SER A 332 7.15 -14.76 27.17
CA SER A 332 5.87 -15.44 27.37
C SER A 332 4.72 -14.48 27.69
N ASP A 333 5.02 -13.32 28.28
CA ASP A 333 4.06 -12.32 28.73
C ASP A 333 3.80 -11.19 27.74
N ARG A 334 4.77 -10.86 26.88
CA ARG A 334 4.66 -9.74 25.94
C ARG A 334 5.64 -9.82 24.79
N GLN A 335 5.35 -9.06 23.75
CA GLN A 335 6.29 -8.75 22.68
C GLN A 335 6.38 -7.24 22.52
N VAL A 336 7.62 -6.73 22.40
CA VAL A 336 7.88 -5.30 22.22
C VAL A 336 8.65 -5.09 20.94
N ILE A 337 8.16 -4.16 20.11
CA ILE A 337 8.78 -3.76 18.85
C ILE A 337 9.15 -2.30 18.97
N VAL A 338 10.41 -1.97 18.65
CA VAL A 338 10.87 -0.58 18.57
C VAL A 338 11.41 -0.31 17.19
N PHE A 339 11.06 0.83 16.66
CA PHE A 339 11.55 1.29 15.35
C PHE A 339 11.71 2.81 15.30
N ASN A 340 12.67 3.26 14.53
CA ASN A 340 12.83 4.65 14.18
C ASN A 340 12.05 4.96 12.92
N LYS A 341 11.38 6.10 12.92
CA LYS A 341 10.62 6.64 11.80
C LYS A 341 11.20 8.00 11.42
N THR A 342 11.75 8.11 10.22
CA THR A 342 12.19 9.38 9.65
C THR A 342 11.14 9.85 8.65
N LYS A 343 10.51 10.98 8.94
CA LYS A 343 9.54 11.63 8.06
C LYS A 343 10.28 12.50 7.05
N TYR A 344 9.93 12.35 5.77
CA TYR A 344 10.33 13.26 4.71
C TYR A 344 9.15 14.15 4.36
N ASP A 345 9.28 15.44 4.52
CA ASP A 345 8.24 16.39 4.11
C ASP A 345 8.28 16.50 2.58
N ALA A 346 7.20 16.03 1.96
CA ALA A 346 7.03 16.10 0.51
C ALA A 346 6.78 17.55 0.01
N LEU A 347 6.77 18.52 0.91
CA LEU A 347 6.38 19.91 0.62
C LEU A 347 7.27 20.63 -0.40
N ALA A 348 8.56 20.28 -0.49
CA ALA A 348 9.46 20.91 -1.45
C ALA A 348 9.18 20.53 -2.92
N VAL A 349 8.55 19.37 -3.18
CA VAL A 349 8.24 18.91 -4.56
C VAL A 349 6.84 19.33 -5.00
N ASN A 350 5.88 19.42 -4.08
CA ASN A 350 4.51 19.77 -4.42
C ASN A 350 4.29 21.28 -4.60
N GLU A 351 5.05 22.15 -3.91
CA GLU A 351 4.99 23.58 -4.20
C GLU A 351 5.64 23.90 -5.55
N ALA A 352 6.74 23.23 -5.88
CA ALA A 352 7.35 23.38 -7.21
C ALA A 352 6.44 22.85 -8.34
N ILE A 353 5.64 21.79 -8.08
CA ILE A 353 4.68 21.26 -9.08
C ILE A 353 3.37 22.05 -9.09
N LYS A 354 2.89 22.55 -7.96
CA LYS A 354 1.68 23.38 -7.89
C LYS A 354 1.88 24.77 -8.51
N ASN A 355 3.11 25.27 -8.51
CA ASN A 355 3.47 26.55 -9.10
C ASN A 355 4.24 26.41 -10.41
N LYS A 356 4.25 25.24 -11.03
CA LYS A 356 4.82 25.08 -12.36
C LYS A 356 4.00 25.90 -13.34
N LEU A 357 4.61 26.96 -13.83
CA LEU A 357 4.02 27.82 -14.84
C LEU A 357 3.75 26.96 -16.08
N GLN A 358 2.47 26.78 -16.46
CA GLN A 358 2.16 26.11 -17.70
C GLN A 358 2.38 27.09 -18.84
N VAL A 359 3.40 26.80 -19.65
CA VAL A 359 3.77 27.59 -20.83
C VAL A 359 3.69 26.71 -22.05
N SER A 360 2.94 27.12 -23.06
CA SER A 360 3.04 26.59 -24.39
C SER A 360 3.42 27.66 -25.40
N VAL A 361 4.09 27.27 -26.48
CA VAL A 361 4.50 28.19 -27.55
C VAL A 361 4.10 27.68 -28.91
N TYR A 362 3.57 28.56 -29.74
CA TYR A 362 3.16 28.26 -31.12
C TYR A 362 3.30 29.44 -32.06
N PRO A 363 3.44 29.16 -33.38
CA PRO A 363 3.74 27.89 -33.97
C PRO A 363 5.12 27.36 -33.55
N ASN A 364 5.33 26.06 -33.57
CA ASN A 364 6.66 25.47 -33.38
C ASN A 364 6.79 24.31 -34.38
N PRO A 365 7.56 24.42 -35.44
CA PRO A 365 8.49 25.53 -35.78
C PRO A 365 7.84 26.88 -36.08
N ALA A 366 8.57 27.98 -35.82
CA ALA A 366 8.13 29.37 -36.00
C ALA A 366 8.99 30.10 -37.01
N THR A 367 8.38 31.07 -37.74
CA THR A 367 9.07 31.91 -38.72
C THR A 367 9.35 33.32 -38.19
N GLU A 368 8.37 34.19 -38.15
CA GLU A 368 8.54 35.60 -37.76
C GLU A 368 8.04 35.88 -36.34
N ASN A 369 6.98 35.21 -35.94
CA ASN A 369 6.31 35.43 -34.66
C ASN A 369 6.19 34.14 -33.86
N LEU A 370 6.38 34.22 -32.56
CA LEU A 370 6.18 33.17 -31.59
C LEU A 370 5.16 33.62 -30.54
N PHE A 371 4.06 32.89 -30.42
CA PHE A 371 3.05 33.15 -29.40
C PHE A 371 3.32 32.32 -28.14
N VAL A 372 3.13 32.94 -26.98
CA VAL A 372 3.27 32.32 -25.67
C VAL A 372 1.90 32.22 -25.04
N GLU A 373 1.44 31.01 -24.77
CA GLU A 373 0.18 30.77 -24.10
C GLU A 373 0.44 30.50 -22.60
N LEU A 374 -0.29 31.21 -21.76
CA LEU A 374 -0.17 31.20 -20.30
C LEU A 374 -1.55 31.14 -19.67
N ASP A 375 -1.63 30.74 -18.38
CA ASP A 375 -2.89 30.86 -17.60
C ASP A 375 -3.41 32.31 -17.68
N SER A 376 -4.69 32.49 -17.99
CA SER A 376 -5.39 33.75 -18.19
C SER A 376 -5.30 34.74 -17.00
N LYS A 377 -4.86 34.28 -15.84
CA LYS A 377 -4.65 35.09 -14.64
C LYS A 377 -3.33 35.86 -14.63
N ILE A 378 -2.39 35.50 -15.52
CA ILE A 378 -1.04 36.10 -15.56
C ILE A 378 -1.04 37.23 -16.58
N LYS A 379 -0.95 38.46 -16.10
CA LYS A 379 -0.99 39.67 -16.96
C LYS A 379 0.37 40.16 -17.46
N THR A 380 1.45 39.77 -16.75
CA THR A 380 2.79 40.26 -17.05
C THR A 380 3.82 39.17 -16.80
N VAL A 381 4.72 38.94 -17.76
CA VAL A 381 5.81 37.98 -17.67
C VAL A 381 7.11 38.53 -18.23
N GLN A 382 8.22 38.10 -17.67
CA GLN A 382 9.56 38.35 -18.24
C GLN A 382 9.89 37.18 -19.18
N ILE A 383 10.32 37.50 -20.39
CA ILE A 383 10.71 36.56 -21.44
C ILE A 383 12.22 36.69 -21.69
N ASN A 384 12.87 35.54 -21.69
CA ASN A 384 14.27 35.43 -22.12
C ASN A 384 14.39 34.32 -23.18
N ILE A 385 14.85 34.67 -24.39
CA ILE A 385 15.19 33.67 -25.42
C ILE A 385 16.72 33.58 -25.48
N SER A 386 17.23 32.35 -25.36
CA SER A 386 18.65 32.03 -25.42
C SER A 386 18.93 30.97 -26.48
N ASP A 387 20.16 30.94 -26.97
CA ASP A 387 20.67 29.82 -27.75
C ASP A 387 20.99 28.62 -26.88
N LEU A 388 21.40 27.50 -27.48
CA LEU A 388 21.75 26.28 -26.77
C LEU A 388 23.00 26.39 -25.88
N SER A 389 23.81 27.46 -26.06
CA SER A 389 24.94 27.73 -25.17
C SER A 389 24.55 28.50 -23.92
N GLY A 390 23.28 28.94 -23.83
CA GLY A 390 22.72 29.72 -22.73
C GLY A 390 22.93 31.25 -22.92
N LYS A 391 23.46 31.70 -24.06
CA LYS A 391 23.60 33.14 -24.37
C LYS A 391 22.21 33.72 -24.63
N SER A 392 21.83 34.72 -23.83
CA SER A 392 20.57 35.46 -24.01
C SER A 392 20.61 36.31 -25.29
N ILE A 393 19.61 36.19 -26.13
CA ILE A 393 19.48 36.89 -27.42
C ILE A 393 18.34 37.90 -27.35
N ILE A 394 17.19 37.52 -26.80
CA ILE A 394 16.04 38.41 -26.61
C ILE A 394 15.68 38.38 -25.13
N ASN A 395 15.58 39.57 -24.54
CA ASN A 395 15.10 39.72 -23.16
C ASN A 395 14.05 40.82 -23.16
N THR A 396 12.79 40.47 -22.93
CA THR A 396 11.68 41.41 -23.02
C THR A 396 10.60 41.09 -21.99
N LYS A 397 9.71 42.06 -21.77
CA LYS A 397 8.56 41.90 -20.87
C LYS A 397 7.28 41.94 -21.69
N LEU A 398 6.47 40.93 -21.53
CA LEU A 398 5.12 40.87 -22.13
C LEU A 398 4.08 41.32 -21.11
N SER A 399 3.20 42.22 -21.51
CA SER A 399 2.08 42.70 -20.68
C SER A 399 0.83 42.74 -21.56
N ASN A 400 -0.16 41.92 -21.26
CA ASN A 400 -1.41 41.77 -22.01
C ASN A 400 -1.22 41.42 -23.53
N GLN A 401 -0.05 41.00 -23.90
CA GLN A 401 0.31 40.51 -25.24
C GLN A 401 1.01 39.16 -25.07
N ASN A 402 0.80 38.29 -26.05
CA ASN A 402 1.41 36.98 -26.06
C ASN A 402 2.30 36.72 -27.31
N ASN A 403 2.61 37.75 -28.10
CA ASN A 403 3.39 37.65 -29.33
C ASN A 403 4.81 38.17 -29.12
N ILE A 404 5.79 37.45 -29.61
CA ILE A 404 7.21 37.78 -29.62
C ILE A 404 7.67 37.78 -31.08
N ASP A 405 8.23 38.92 -31.53
CA ASP A 405 8.91 39.00 -32.83
C ASP A 405 10.26 38.26 -32.74
N ILE A 406 10.42 37.23 -33.56
CA ILE A 406 11.62 36.42 -33.71
C ILE A 406 12.22 36.47 -35.10
N SER A 407 11.79 37.45 -35.96
CA SER A 407 12.25 37.59 -37.33
C SER A 407 13.77 37.78 -37.42
N GLY A 408 14.37 38.43 -36.41
CA GLY A 408 15.81 38.65 -36.32
C GLY A 408 16.66 37.46 -35.88
N LEU A 409 16.05 36.34 -35.51
CA LEU A 409 16.78 35.14 -35.12
C LEU A 409 17.23 34.33 -36.35
N GLN A 410 18.43 33.76 -36.26
CA GLN A 410 18.92 32.82 -37.27
C GLN A 410 18.13 31.51 -37.20
N LEU A 411 18.13 30.72 -38.29
CA LEU A 411 17.52 29.39 -38.30
C LEU A 411 18.20 28.53 -37.27
N GLY A 412 17.40 27.84 -36.44
CA GLY A 412 17.96 26.99 -35.38
C GLY A 412 17.05 26.75 -34.20
N MET A 413 17.61 26.14 -33.18
CA MET A 413 16.92 25.74 -31.97
C MET A 413 17.22 26.73 -30.84
N TYR A 414 16.19 27.14 -30.10
CA TYR A 414 16.27 28.13 -29.03
C TYR A 414 15.51 27.67 -27.78
N MET A 415 15.90 28.21 -26.63
CA MET A 415 15.23 28.04 -25.35
C MET A 415 14.52 29.36 -24.99
N LEU A 416 13.21 29.28 -24.75
CA LEU A 416 12.41 30.39 -24.26
C LEU A 416 12.11 30.15 -22.79
N THR A 417 12.57 31.06 -21.93
CA THR A 417 12.28 31.05 -20.49
C THR A 417 11.25 32.11 -20.17
N VAL A 418 10.15 31.75 -19.58
CA VAL A 418 9.11 32.61 -19.04
C VAL A 418 9.25 32.68 -17.54
N SER A 419 9.35 33.88 -16.98
CA SER A 419 9.49 34.11 -15.54
C SER A 419 8.37 35.00 -15.01
N THR A 420 7.83 34.66 -13.88
CA THR A 420 6.83 35.42 -13.11
C THR A 420 7.27 35.53 -11.65
N GLU A 421 6.52 36.25 -10.82
CA GLU A 421 6.75 36.30 -9.37
C GLU A 421 6.61 34.90 -8.69
N ASN A 422 5.87 33.99 -9.32
CA ASN A 422 5.55 32.69 -8.76
C ASN A 422 6.41 31.54 -9.31
N GLY A 423 7.32 31.78 -10.22
CA GLY A 423 8.21 30.78 -10.81
C GLY A 423 8.61 31.06 -12.25
N SER A 424 9.39 30.14 -12.82
CA SER A 424 9.81 30.17 -14.22
C SER A 424 9.66 28.80 -14.87
N GLU A 425 9.39 28.83 -16.19
CA GLU A 425 9.35 27.65 -17.05
C GLU A 425 10.15 27.90 -18.34
N THR A 426 10.80 26.85 -18.83
CA THR A 426 11.61 26.95 -20.06
C THR A 426 11.09 25.97 -21.10
N VAL A 427 10.80 26.47 -22.29
CA VAL A 427 10.26 25.71 -23.42
C VAL A 427 11.20 25.81 -24.60
N LYS A 428 11.39 24.74 -25.34
CA LYS A 428 12.19 24.69 -26.56
C LYS A 428 11.33 24.99 -27.78
N PHE A 429 11.87 25.85 -28.70
CA PHE A 429 11.24 26.04 -30.02
C PHE A 429 12.27 26.02 -31.15
N ILE A 430 11.79 25.87 -32.39
CA ILE A 430 12.59 25.83 -33.60
C ILE A 430 12.23 27.04 -34.44
N LYS A 431 13.24 27.86 -34.81
CA LYS A 431 13.15 28.95 -35.77
C LYS A 431 13.42 28.37 -37.17
N GLN A 432 12.49 28.59 -38.11
CA GLN A 432 12.58 28.28 -39.54
C GLN A 432 12.60 29.56 -40.38
#